data_6a2c966bff9aa4d6b62739a67b70de84
#
_entry.id   6a2c966bff9aa4d6b62739a67b70de84
#
_cell.length_a   1.000
_cell.length_b   1.000
_cell.length_c   1.000
_cell.angle_alpha   90.00
_cell.angle_beta   90.00
_cell.angle_gamma   90.00
#
_symmetry.space_group_name_H-M   'P 1'
#
loop_
_entity.id
_entity.type
_entity.pdbx_description
1 polymer ?
#
loop_
_entity_poly.entity_id
_entity_poly.type
_entity_poly.pdbx_seq_one_letter_code
_entity_poly.pdbx_strand_id
1 'polypeptide(L)'
;MAVLQADVVVVGGGLAGIVTALELLRAGQRVVLIDRDTPARFGGLALWAFGGMALVGTDLQAKMGIPDTPERALNDWMRFGELDPQDEWPQQWARYYVEHSRSEVYDWLKSEGIKFMPAVNWVERGLNGDGNSLPRYHVVWGTSRELVRCLVAALHRANRNARLTLLHRHQVTDLEHTDGKVSGVTAIDEQSGETVRCSAPVVVLAMGGINGSHAECRANWPQDRPIPARLLNG
;
A
#
# COMPACT_ATOMS: atom_id res chain seq x y z
N MET A 1 -10.75 -21.65 21.66
CA MET A 1 -10.19 -20.54 20.90
C MET A 1 -8.87 -21.01 20.27
N ALA A 2 -8.76 -21.01 18.96
CA ALA A 2 -7.53 -21.37 18.28
C ALA A 2 -6.46 -20.29 18.49
N VAL A 3 -5.20 -20.71 18.66
CA VAL A 3 -4.04 -19.80 18.75
C VAL A 3 -3.09 -20.15 17.61
N LEU A 4 -2.86 -19.19 16.72
CA LEU A 4 -1.87 -19.28 15.65
C LEU A 4 -0.58 -18.57 16.08
N GLN A 5 0.56 -19.16 15.73
CA GLN A 5 1.86 -18.58 16.05
C GLN A 5 2.64 -18.26 14.77
N ALA A 6 3.18 -17.06 14.69
CA ALA A 6 3.98 -16.58 13.58
C ALA A 6 5.18 -15.75 14.07
N ASP A 7 6.09 -15.43 13.17
CA ASP A 7 7.15 -14.48 13.44
C ASP A 7 6.63 -13.04 13.23
N VAL A 8 5.70 -12.87 12.28
CA VAL A 8 5.02 -11.60 12.02
C VAL A 8 3.53 -11.84 11.72
N VAL A 9 2.67 -11.01 12.31
CA VAL A 9 1.27 -10.87 11.90
C VAL A 9 1.14 -9.62 11.03
N VAL A 10 0.51 -9.76 9.86
CA VAL A 10 0.18 -8.64 8.96
C VAL A 10 -1.33 -8.48 8.94
N VAL A 11 -1.82 -7.30 9.28
CA VAL A 11 -3.25 -6.97 9.31
C VAL A 11 -3.61 -6.12 8.10
N GLY A 12 -4.43 -6.65 7.22
CA GLY A 12 -4.88 -6.03 5.98
C GLY A 12 -4.21 -6.63 4.74
N GLY A 13 -5.02 -7.13 3.82
CA GLY A 13 -4.63 -7.78 2.55
C GLY A 13 -4.67 -6.84 1.35
N GLY A 14 -4.45 -5.55 1.55
CA GLY A 14 -4.20 -4.58 0.48
C GLY A 14 -2.77 -4.68 -0.07
N LEU A 15 -2.38 -3.79 -1.00
CA LEU A 15 -1.03 -3.81 -1.59
C LEU A 15 0.07 -3.79 -0.54
N ALA A 16 -0.04 -2.93 0.47
CA ALA A 16 0.96 -2.83 1.54
C ALA A 16 1.12 -4.16 2.30
N GLY A 17 0.03 -4.80 2.69
CA GLY A 17 0.08 -6.08 3.40
C GLY A 17 0.57 -7.23 2.53
N ILE A 18 0.15 -7.31 1.26
CA ILE A 18 0.61 -8.34 0.32
C ILE A 18 2.12 -8.23 0.09
N VAL A 19 2.64 -7.01 -0.16
CA VAL A 19 4.07 -6.78 -0.39
C VAL A 19 4.87 -7.07 0.88
N THR A 20 4.39 -6.60 2.04
CA THR A 20 5.01 -6.91 3.34
C THR A 20 5.11 -8.43 3.56
N ALA A 21 4.02 -9.16 3.38
CA ALA A 21 4.01 -10.61 3.54
C ALA A 21 4.94 -11.31 2.54
N LEU A 22 4.98 -10.84 1.28
CA LEU A 22 5.88 -11.36 0.25
C LEU A 22 7.35 -11.21 0.65
N GLU A 23 7.77 -10.03 1.08
CA GLU A 23 9.16 -9.77 1.49
C GLU A 23 9.54 -10.53 2.77
N LEU A 24 8.62 -10.64 3.73
CA LEU A 24 8.82 -11.44 4.94
C LEU A 24 9.01 -12.93 4.62
N LEU A 25 8.21 -13.48 3.71
CA LEU A 25 8.37 -14.87 3.25
C LEU A 25 9.70 -15.09 2.55
N ARG A 26 10.17 -14.13 1.73
CA ARG A 26 11.49 -14.15 1.10
C ARG A 26 12.61 -14.12 2.12
N ALA A 27 12.43 -13.39 3.21
CA ALA A 27 13.33 -13.36 4.36
C ALA A 27 13.22 -14.60 5.25
N GLY A 28 12.37 -15.59 4.89
CA GLY A 28 12.24 -16.85 5.61
C GLY A 28 11.35 -16.80 6.85
N GLN A 29 10.59 -15.72 7.06
CA GLN A 29 9.70 -15.56 8.20
C GLN A 29 8.42 -16.37 8.05
N ARG A 30 7.81 -16.77 9.18
CA ARG A 30 6.45 -17.31 9.24
C ARG A 30 5.48 -16.17 9.39
N VAL A 31 4.50 -16.06 8.50
CA VAL A 31 3.57 -14.94 8.41
C VAL A 31 2.13 -15.42 8.58
N VAL A 32 1.38 -14.75 9.44
CA VAL A 32 -0.09 -14.77 9.41
C VAL A 32 -0.54 -13.46 8.80
N LEU A 33 -1.23 -13.53 7.64
CA LEU A 33 -1.85 -12.36 7.03
C LEU A 33 -3.36 -12.46 7.20
N ILE A 34 -3.95 -11.45 7.81
CA ILE A 34 -5.37 -11.38 8.16
C ILE A 34 -6.02 -10.32 7.30
N ASP A 35 -7.08 -10.68 6.60
CA ASP A 35 -7.89 -9.74 5.83
C ASP A 35 -9.38 -9.93 6.13
N ARG A 36 -10.08 -8.81 6.26
CA ARG A 36 -11.51 -8.81 6.54
C ARG A 36 -12.35 -9.25 5.35
N ASP A 37 -11.83 -9.06 4.13
CA ASP A 37 -12.59 -9.34 2.92
C ASP A 37 -12.48 -10.81 2.49
N THR A 38 -13.26 -11.17 1.51
CA THR A 38 -13.28 -12.51 0.92
C THR A 38 -12.04 -12.76 0.04
N PRO A 39 -11.66 -14.03 -0.22
CA PRO A 39 -10.57 -14.32 -1.16
C PRO A 39 -10.72 -13.68 -2.54
N ALA A 40 -11.96 -13.51 -3.02
CA ALA A 40 -12.25 -12.92 -4.32
C ALA A 40 -11.97 -11.40 -4.37
N ARG A 41 -11.91 -10.74 -3.20
CA ARG A 41 -11.64 -9.31 -3.06
C ARG A 41 -10.29 -9.03 -2.39
N PHE A 42 -9.44 -10.03 -2.26
CA PHE A 42 -8.10 -9.90 -1.71
C PHE A 42 -7.24 -8.97 -2.58
N GLY A 43 -6.76 -7.88 -1.99
CA GLY A 43 -6.05 -6.79 -2.68
C GLY A 43 -6.58 -5.39 -2.33
N GLY A 44 -7.66 -5.33 -1.54
CA GLY A 44 -8.22 -4.08 -1.03
C GLY A 44 -8.66 -3.12 -2.13
N LEU A 45 -8.55 -1.82 -1.87
CA LEU A 45 -8.90 -0.75 -2.83
C LEU A 45 -8.14 -0.80 -4.15
N ALA A 46 -6.96 -1.41 -4.16
CA ALA A 46 -6.17 -1.53 -5.37
C ALA A 46 -6.87 -2.34 -6.47
N LEU A 47 -7.77 -3.26 -6.14
CA LEU A 47 -8.58 -3.99 -7.13
C LEU A 47 -9.43 -3.08 -8.02
N TRP A 48 -9.77 -1.90 -7.53
CA TRP A 48 -10.66 -0.92 -8.18
C TRP A 48 -9.91 0.29 -8.73
N ALA A 49 -8.63 0.42 -8.37
CA ALA A 49 -7.81 1.54 -8.77
C ALA A 49 -7.35 1.45 -10.24
N PHE A 50 -7.07 2.60 -10.83
CA PHE A 50 -6.59 2.70 -12.21
C PHE A 50 -5.17 2.13 -12.39
N GLY A 51 -4.34 2.15 -11.35
CA GLY A 51 -2.98 1.59 -11.39
C GLY A 51 -1.94 2.57 -11.94
N GLY A 52 -2.14 3.85 -11.72
CA GLY A 52 -1.17 4.89 -12.07
C GLY A 52 -0.23 5.22 -10.92
N MET A 53 1.03 5.50 -11.25
CA MET A 53 2.10 5.82 -10.31
C MET A 53 2.96 6.96 -10.86
N ALA A 54 3.30 7.93 -10.03
CA ALA A 54 4.27 8.96 -10.39
C ALA A 54 5.69 8.43 -10.13
N LEU A 55 6.42 8.04 -11.17
CA LEU A 55 7.75 7.43 -11.07
C LEU A 55 8.79 8.29 -11.78
N VAL A 56 10.01 8.33 -11.25
CA VAL A 56 11.06 9.27 -11.62
C VAL A 56 12.24 8.54 -12.26
N GLY A 57 12.75 9.09 -13.37
CA GLY A 57 13.99 8.65 -13.99
C GLY A 57 13.96 7.23 -14.58
N THR A 58 12.79 6.76 -15.02
CA THR A 58 12.60 5.41 -15.55
C THR A 58 13.18 5.22 -16.94
N ASP A 59 13.48 3.97 -17.33
CA ASP A 59 13.89 3.64 -18.69
C ASP A 59 12.79 3.95 -19.73
N LEU A 60 11.53 3.94 -19.32
CA LEU A 60 10.41 4.31 -20.17
C LEU A 60 10.41 5.82 -20.47
N GLN A 61 10.64 6.65 -19.43
CA GLN A 61 10.83 8.10 -19.64
C GLN A 61 12.02 8.38 -20.57
N ALA A 62 13.15 7.71 -20.34
CA ALA A 62 14.34 7.88 -21.18
C ALA A 62 14.08 7.52 -22.66
N LYS A 63 13.35 6.40 -22.94
CA LYS A 63 12.94 6.01 -24.31
C LYS A 63 12.02 7.02 -24.97
N MET A 64 11.26 7.79 -24.20
CA MET A 64 10.38 8.85 -24.68
C MET A 64 11.08 10.21 -24.77
N GLY A 65 12.38 10.30 -24.49
CA GLY A 65 13.12 11.56 -24.49
C GLY A 65 12.78 12.48 -23.32
N ILE A 66 12.27 11.96 -22.22
CA ILE A 66 11.90 12.71 -21.00
C ILE A 66 13.10 12.69 -20.03
N PRO A 67 13.83 13.82 -19.89
CA PRO A 67 15.04 13.89 -19.05
C PRO A 67 14.70 14.18 -17.58
N ASP A 68 14.07 13.24 -16.91
CA ASP A 68 13.65 13.39 -15.52
C ASP A 68 14.75 12.97 -14.54
N THR A 69 14.84 13.71 -13.42
CA THR A 69 15.78 13.44 -12.33
C THR A 69 15.10 13.58 -10.97
N PRO A 70 15.63 12.93 -9.90
CA PRO A 70 15.12 13.09 -8.54
C PRO A 70 15.05 14.56 -8.09
N GLU A 71 16.08 15.37 -8.40
CA GLU A 71 16.12 16.78 -8.00
C GLU A 71 14.98 17.59 -8.66
N ARG A 72 14.74 17.33 -9.96
CA ARG A 72 13.65 18.01 -10.69
C ARG A 72 12.29 17.58 -10.14
N ALA A 73 12.14 16.30 -9.90
CA ALA A 73 10.90 15.75 -9.34
C ALA A 73 10.62 16.27 -7.92
N LEU A 74 11.66 16.37 -7.09
CA LEU A 74 11.54 16.96 -5.75
C LEU A 74 11.13 18.42 -5.80
N ASN A 75 11.75 19.22 -6.67
CA ASN A 75 11.39 20.63 -6.85
C ASN A 75 9.94 20.81 -7.27
N ASP A 76 9.47 19.95 -8.21
CA ASP A 76 8.05 19.97 -8.62
C ASP A 76 7.14 19.59 -7.45
N TRP A 77 7.49 18.56 -6.68
CA TRP A 77 6.69 18.08 -5.55
C TRP A 77 6.58 19.12 -4.45
N MET A 78 7.72 19.73 -4.04
CA MET A 78 7.74 20.77 -3.02
C MET A 78 6.88 21.98 -3.42
N ARG A 79 7.01 22.40 -4.68
CA ARG A 79 6.25 23.55 -5.21
C ARG A 79 4.76 23.24 -5.35
N PHE A 80 4.41 22.10 -5.96
CA PHE A 80 3.02 21.72 -6.22
C PHE A 80 2.28 21.30 -4.93
N GLY A 81 2.96 20.66 -4.02
CA GLY A 81 2.40 20.23 -2.74
C GLY A 81 2.32 21.33 -1.70
N GLU A 82 2.87 22.53 -1.99
CA GLU A 82 2.90 23.67 -1.06
C GLU A 82 3.39 23.26 0.33
N LEU A 83 4.41 22.37 0.36
CA LEU A 83 4.94 21.86 1.62
C LEU A 83 5.63 22.98 2.40
N ASP A 84 5.23 23.14 3.67
CA ASP A 84 5.86 24.11 4.56
C ASP A 84 7.33 23.70 4.80
N PRO A 85 8.28 24.65 4.77
CA PRO A 85 9.67 24.38 5.15
C PRO A 85 9.86 23.75 6.52
N GLN A 86 8.87 23.90 7.42
CA GLN A 86 8.88 23.28 8.75
C GLN A 86 8.26 21.88 8.79
N ASP A 87 7.64 21.42 7.70
CA ASP A 87 7.07 20.07 7.57
C ASP A 87 8.16 19.03 7.28
N GLU A 88 8.96 18.73 8.28
CA GLU A 88 10.13 17.84 8.16
C GLU A 88 9.77 16.48 7.52
N TRP A 89 8.78 15.78 8.06
CA TRP A 89 8.44 14.42 7.61
C TRP A 89 7.86 14.37 6.21
N PRO A 90 6.91 15.23 5.80
CA PRO A 90 6.44 15.28 4.42
C PRO A 90 7.55 15.53 3.41
N GLN A 91 8.51 16.40 3.74
CA GLN A 91 9.66 16.68 2.89
C GLN A 91 10.62 15.49 2.79
N GLN A 92 10.91 14.82 3.92
CA GLN A 92 11.76 13.62 3.94
C GLN A 92 11.14 12.49 3.11
N TRP A 93 9.84 12.25 3.23
CA TRP A 93 9.12 11.25 2.44
C TRP A 93 9.10 11.60 0.95
N ALA A 94 8.88 12.87 0.59
CA ALA A 94 8.94 13.30 -0.80
C ALA A 94 10.32 13.05 -1.41
N ARG A 95 11.39 13.42 -0.69
CA ARG A 95 12.77 13.18 -1.10
C ARG A 95 13.05 11.68 -1.26
N TYR A 96 12.76 10.90 -0.24
CA TYR A 96 12.96 9.44 -0.29
C TYR A 96 12.26 8.81 -1.49
N TYR A 97 10.99 9.19 -1.71
CA TYR A 97 10.20 8.66 -2.82
C TYR A 97 10.81 8.97 -4.19
N VAL A 98 11.18 10.22 -4.45
CA VAL A 98 11.75 10.58 -5.78
C VAL A 98 13.11 9.95 -6.04
N GLU A 99 13.92 9.75 -4.99
CA GLU A 99 15.23 9.12 -5.08
C GLU A 99 15.13 7.60 -5.31
N HIS A 100 14.11 6.94 -4.75
CA HIS A 100 14.01 5.48 -4.72
C HIS A 100 12.87 4.90 -5.57
N SER A 101 11.94 5.74 -6.08
CA SER A 101 10.77 5.26 -6.83
C SER A 101 11.12 4.42 -8.06
N ARG A 102 12.29 4.65 -8.68
CA ARG A 102 12.78 3.82 -9.77
C ARG A 102 13.21 2.44 -9.27
N SER A 103 14.14 2.36 -8.35
CA SER A 103 14.73 1.09 -7.90
C SER A 103 13.76 0.26 -7.08
N GLU A 104 13.08 0.88 -6.11
CA GLU A 104 12.27 0.16 -5.13
C GLU A 104 10.81 -0.04 -5.56
N VAL A 105 10.33 0.73 -6.55
CA VAL A 105 8.98 0.56 -7.07
C VAL A 105 9.02 0.08 -8.52
N TYR A 106 9.53 0.88 -9.45
CA TYR A 106 9.42 0.57 -10.88
C TYR A 106 10.17 -0.71 -11.27
N ASP A 107 11.46 -0.79 -10.94
CA ASP A 107 12.30 -1.94 -11.32
C ASP A 107 11.88 -3.19 -10.52
N TRP A 108 11.51 -3.03 -9.24
CA TRP A 108 10.99 -4.11 -8.41
C TRP A 108 9.68 -4.67 -8.98
N LEU A 109 8.70 -3.84 -9.34
CA LEU A 109 7.45 -4.28 -9.95
C LEU A 109 7.68 -5.00 -11.28
N LYS A 110 8.61 -4.52 -12.10
CA LYS A 110 9.00 -5.21 -13.34
C LYS A 110 9.61 -6.58 -13.07
N SER A 111 10.40 -6.73 -12.02
CA SER A 111 10.96 -8.03 -11.63
C SER A 111 9.89 -9.03 -11.20
N GLU A 112 8.74 -8.54 -10.70
CA GLU A 112 7.55 -9.35 -10.40
C GLU A 112 6.68 -9.66 -11.62
N GLY A 113 7.10 -9.22 -12.81
CA GLY A 113 6.41 -9.47 -14.08
C GLY A 113 5.33 -8.44 -14.42
N ILE A 114 5.23 -7.34 -13.66
CA ILE A 114 4.28 -6.27 -13.93
C ILE A 114 4.78 -5.45 -15.12
N LYS A 115 3.87 -5.15 -16.04
CA LYS A 115 4.14 -4.35 -17.24
C LYS A 115 3.47 -2.99 -17.12
N PHE A 116 4.14 -1.98 -17.61
CA PHE A 116 3.59 -0.63 -17.75
C PHE A 116 3.17 -0.35 -19.19
N MET A 117 2.20 0.52 -19.38
CA MET A 117 1.86 1.04 -20.70
C MET A 117 3.06 1.75 -21.30
N PRO A 118 3.28 1.67 -22.64
CA PRO A 118 4.46 2.23 -23.29
C PRO A 118 4.37 3.77 -23.46
N ALA A 119 3.70 4.45 -22.53
CA ALA A 119 3.52 5.89 -22.54
C ALA A 119 3.50 6.42 -21.10
N VAL A 120 4.26 7.48 -20.85
CA VAL A 120 4.23 8.23 -19.61
C VAL A 120 3.38 9.48 -19.81
N ASN A 121 2.47 9.71 -18.89
CA ASN A 121 1.46 10.75 -19.01
C ASN A 121 1.72 11.94 -18.06
N TRP A 122 1.16 13.09 -18.43
CA TRP A 122 0.97 14.21 -17.54
C TRP A 122 -0.32 14.00 -16.75
N VAL A 123 -0.27 14.14 -15.43
CA VAL A 123 -1.46 14.12 -14.58
C VAL A 123 -1.63 15.46 -13.89
N GLU A 124 -0.61 15.87 -13.15
CA GLU A 124 -0.63 17.13 -12.40
C GLU A 124 -0.16 18.28 -13.29
N ARG A 125 -1.13 19.00 -13.84
CA ARG A 125 -0.89 20.21 -14.66
C ARG A 125 -0.93 21.49 -13.86
N GLY A 126 -1.46 21.42 -12.62
CA GLY A 126 -1.69 22.61 -11.80
C GLY A 126 -2.86 23.46 -12.31
N LEU A 127 -3.91 23.58 -11.52
CA LEU A 127 -5.02 24.48 -11.80
C LEU A 127 -4.70 25.91 -11.34
N ASN A 128 -3.94 26.03 -10.26
CA ASN A 128 -3.62 27.29 -9.58
C ASN A 128 -2.12 27.58 -9.57
N GLY A 129 -1.35 26.94 -10.43
CA GLY A 129 0.10 27.09 -10.50
C GLY A 129 0.73 26.15 -11.52
N ASP A 130 2.05 26.15 -11.57
CA ASP A 130 2.82 25.27 -12.43
C ASP A 130 2.76 23.84 -11.89
N GLY A 131 2.10 22.94 -12.54
CA GLY A 131 2.12 21.52 -12.20
C GLY A 131 3.49 20.85 -12.33
N ASN A 132 3.52 19.56 -12.52
CA ASN A 132 4.77 18.83 -12.80
C ASN A 132 5.44 19.36 -14.08
N SER A 133 6.75 19.58 -14.03
CA SER A 133 7.53 20.08 -15.18
C SER A 133 7.67 19.02 -16.29
N LEU A 134 7.55 17.74 -15.95
CA LEU A 134 7.66 16.60 -16.87
C LEU A 134 6.57 15.56 -16.61
N PRO A 135 6.21 14.76 -17.65
CA PRO A 135 5.32 13.61 -17.45
C PRO A 135 5.99 12.54 -16.58
N ARG A 136 5.30 12.09 -15.53
CA ARG A 136 5.78 11.05 -14.61
C ARG A 136 4.78 9.93 -14.35
N TYR A 137 3.56 10.05 -14.88
CA TYR A 137 2.49 9.13 -14.56
C TYR A 137 2.57 7.86 -15.40
N HIS A 138 3.04 6.81 -14.76
CA HIS A 138 3.14 5.47 -15.35
C HIS A 138 1.89 4.66 -15.01
N VAL A 139 1.30 4.03 -15.99
CA VAL A 139 0.08 3.23 -15.83
C VAL A 139 0.41 1.76 -16.02
N VAL A 140 -0.02 0.93 -15.06
CA VAL A 140 0.11 -0.52 -15.16
C VAL A 140 -0.75 -1.04 -16.31
N TRP A 141 -0.19 -1.90 -17.15
CA TRP A 141 -0.94 -2.59 -18.18
C TRP A 141 -1.92 -3.58 -17.54
N GLY A 142 -3.23 -3.41 -17.81
CA GLY A 142 -4.28 -4.21 -17.18
C GLY A 142 -4.80 -3.63 -15.85
N THR A 143 -4.47 -2.37 -15.57
CA THR A 143 -4.87 -1.62 -14.36
C THR A 143 -4.27 -2.18 -13.06
N SER A 144 -4.66 -1.61 -11.94
CA SER A 144 -4.23 -2.11 -10.62
C SER A 144 -4.74 -3.52 -10.31
N ARG A 145 -5.78 -3.97 -10.99
CA ARG A 145 -6.25 -5.36 -10.88
C ARG A 145 -5.18 -6.36 -11.33
N GLU A 146 -4.49 -6.07 -12.43
CA GLU A 146 -3.37 -6.90 -12.89
C GLU A 146 -2.17 -6.82 -11.95
N LEU A 147 -1.90 -5.64 -11.39
CA LEU A 147 -0.90 -5.46 -10.34
C LEU A 147 -1.17 -6.39 -9.15
N VAL A 148 -2.38 -6.35 -8.60
CA VAL A 148 -2.79 -7.22 -7.49
C VAL A 148 -2.67 -8.70 -7.88
N ARG A 149 -3.15 -9.08 -9.06
CA ARG A 149 -3.06 -10.46 -9.54
C ARG A 149 -1.62 -10.97 -9.58
N CYS A 150 -0.69 -10.16 -10.10
CA CYS A 150 0.72 -10.53 -10.16
C CYS A 150 1.35 -10.65 -8.77
N LEU A 151 1.06 -9.72 -7.86
CA LEU A 151 1.61 -9.73 -6.50
C LEU A 151 1.04 -10.88 -5.66
N VAL A 152 -0.25 -11.19 -5.77
CA VAL A 152 -0.85 -12.38 -5.13
C VAL A 152 -0.22 -13.65 -5.67
N ALA A 153 0.00 -13.74 -6.98
CA ALA A 153 0.70 -14.89 -7.55
C ALA A 153 2.16 -14.99 -7.06
N ALA A 154 2.86 -13.86 -6.88
CA ALA A 154 4.20 -13.82 -6.29
C ALA A 154 4.18 -14.29 -4.83
N LEU A 155 3.21 -13.83 -4.04
CA LEU A 155 3.01 -14.24 -2.65
C LEU A 155 2.83 -15.77 -2.53
N HIS A 156 1.97 -16.36 -3.37
CA HIS A 156 1.78 -17.80 -3.39
C HIS A 156 3.05 -18.57 -3.84
N ARG A 157 3.79 -18.04 -4.81
CA ARG A 157 5.09 -18.63 -5.21
C ARG A 157 6.13 -18.57 -4.09
N ALA A 158 6.15 -17.51 -3.30
CA ALA A 158 7.07 -17.36 -2.17
C ALA A 158 6.73 -18.32 -1.00
N ASN A 159 5.49 -18.75 -0.88
CA ASN A 159 5.03 -19.66 0.18
C ASN A 159 5.41 -21.15 -0.06
N ARG A 160 6.61 -21.42 -0.59
CA ARG A 160 7.05 -22.78 -0.92
C ARG A 160 7.15 -23.73 0.28
N ASN A 161 7.34 -23.20 1.47
CA ASN A 161 7.56 -23.96 2.71
C ASN A 161 6.37 -23.88 3.68
N ALA A 162 5.17 -23.57 3.19
CA ALA A 162 3.96 -23.41 3.99
C ALA A 162 4.14 -22.48 5.21
N ARG A 163 4.84 -21.36 5.01
CA ARG A 163 5.10 -20.36 6.06
C ARG A 163 4.09 -19.22 6.10
N LEU A 164 3.11 -19.23 5.19
CA LEU A 164 2.02 -18.27 5.14
C LEU A 164 0.71 -18.91 5.57
N THR A 165 0.07 -18.30 6.55
CA THR A 165 -1.34 -18.54 6.87
C THR A 165 -2.15 -17.33 6.43
N LEU A 166 -3.14 -17.54 5.57
CA LEU A 166 -4.09 -16.50 5.14
C LEU A 166 -5.41 -16.70 5.87
N LEU A 167 -5.84 -15.67 6.59
CA LEU A 167 -7.15 -15.64 7.23
C LEU A 167 -8.01 -14.60 6.50
N HIS A 168 -8.92 -15.04 5.65
CA HIS A 168 -9.93 -14.21 5.01
C HIS A 168 -11.20 -14.13 5.85
N ARG A 169 -11.98 -13.07 5.71
CA ARG A 169 -13.20 -12.80 6.47
C ARG A 169 -12.97 -12.67 7.98
N HIS A 170 -11.75 -12.27 8.35
CA HIS A 170 -11.41 -12.09 9.76
C HIS A 170 -11.21 -10.61 10.06
N GLN A 171 -12.04 -10.09 10.94
CA GLN A 171 -11.90 -8.74 11.46
C GLN A 171 -10.98 -8.76 12.67
N VAL A 172 -9.85 -8.07 12.60
CA VAL A 172 -9.02 -7.81 13.78
C VAL A 172 -9.72 -6.77 14.66
N THR A 173 -9.92 -7.12 15.92
CA THR A 173 -10.62 -6.27 16.89
C THR A 173 -9.69 -5.65 17.91
N ASP A 174 -8.59 -6.34 18.25
CA ASP A 174 -7.70 -5.91 19.32
C ASP A 174 -6.23 -6.21 19.03
N LEU A 175 -5.35 -5.36 19.55
CA LEU A 175 -3.92 -5.63 19.69
C LEU A 175 -3.67 -6.24 21.06
N GLU A 176 -3.04 -7.41 21.07
CA GLU A 176 -2.63 -8.08 22.30
C GLU A 176 -1.34 -7.48 22.85
N HIS A 177 -1.26 -7.35 24.15
CA HIS A 177 -0.08 -6.82 24.82
C HIS A 177 0.40 -7.76 25.92
N THR A 178 1.72 -7.91 26.02
CA THR A 178 2.40 -8.61 27.10
C THR A 178 3.55 -7.74 27.58
N ASP A 179 3.59 -7.42 28.86
CA ASP A 179 4.61 -6.55 29.48
C ASP A 179 4.78 -5.20 28.74
N GLY A 180 3.66 -4.59 28.35
CA GLY A 180 3.64 -3.29 27.65
C GLY A 180 4.06 -3.33 26.18
N LYS A 181 4.33 -4.51 25.60
CA LYS A 181 4.68 -4.69 24.20
C LYS A 181 3.57 -5.41 23.46
N VAL A 182 3.38 -5.07 22.18
CA VAL A 182 2.47 -5.82 21.31
C VAL A 182 2.99 -7.25 21.17
N SER A 183 2.11 -8.23 21.36
CA SER A 183 2.43 -9.66 21.33
C SER A 183 1.53 -10.45 20.36
N GLY A 184 0.64 -9.77 19.64
CA GLY A 184 -0.26 -10.40 18.69
C GLY A 184 -1.53 -9.60 18.47
N VAL A 185 -2.53 -10.28 17.91
CA VAL A 185 -3.85 -9.73 17.66
C VAL A 185 -4.96 -10.73 17.99
N THR A 186 -6.13 -10.21 18.29
CA THR A 186 -7.39 -10.98 18.32
C THR A 186 -8.21 -10.63 17.09
N ALA A 187 -8.73 -11.64 16.41
CA ALA A 187 -9.59 -11.49 15.25
C ALA A 187 -10.85 -12.35 15.38
N ILE A 188 -11.93 -11.91 14.73
CA ILE A 188 -13.21 -12.63 14.66
C ILE A 188 -13.45 -13.05 13.21
N ASP A 189 -13.73 -14.32 12.99
CA ASP A 189 -14.27 -14.82 11.73
C ASP A 189 -15.71 -14.30 11.58
N GLU A 190 -15.93 -13.42 10.62
CA GLU A 190 -17.25 -12.79 10.38
C GLU A 190 -18.28 -13.78 9.83
N GLN A 191 -17.88 -15.00 9.44
CA GLN A 191 -18.79 -16.03 8.95
C GLN A 191 -19.29 -16.95 10.09
N SER A 192 -18.37 -17.39 10.96
CA SER A 192 -18.70 -18.31 12.07
C SER A 192 -18.95 -17.59 13.40
N GLY A 193 -18.44 -16.37 13.57
CA GLY A 193 -18.38 -15.67 14.83
C GLY A 193 -17.30 -16.17 15.79
N GLU A 194 -16.47 -17.10 15.36
CA GLU A 194 -15.40 -17.66 16.18
C GLU A 194 -14.23 -16.66 16.33
N THR A 195 -13.65 -16.65 17.53
CA THR A 195 -12.48 -15.83 17.83
C THR A 195 -11.20 -16.63 17.61
N VAL A 196 -10.25 -16.00 16.93
CA VAL A 196 -8.89 -16.53 16.68
C VAL A 196 -7.88 -15.55 17.27
N ARG A 197 -6.89 -16.06 18.01
CA ARG A 197 -5.72 -15.32 18.47
C ARG A 197 -4.53 -15.61 17.56
N CYS A 198 -3.83 -14.57 17.13
CA CYS A 198 -2.59 -14.69 16.38
C CYS A 198 -1.47 -14.07 17.20
N SER A 199 -0.55 -14.89 17.69
CA SER A 199 0.57 -14.45 18.52
C SER A 199 1.82 -14.27 17.66
N ALA A 200 2.46 -13.10 17.77
CA ALA A 200 3.72 -12.78 17.12
C ALA A 200 4.42 -11.63 17.84
N PRO A 201 5.76 -11.59 17.86
CA PRO A 201 6.53 -10.47 18.43
C PRO A 201 6.42 -9.19 17.61
N VAL A 202 5.95 -9.27 16.36
CA VAL A 202 5.79 -8.12 15.46
C VAL A 202 4.41 -8.17 14.82
N VAL A 203 3.71 -7.03 14.84
CA VAL A 203 2.44 -6.83 14.14
C VAL A 203 2.59 -5.65 13.19
N VAL A 204 2.27 -5.86 11.91
CA VAL A 204 2.25 -4.82 10.89
C VAL A 204 0.79 -4.46 10.60
N LEU A 205 0.43 -3.20 10.78
CA LEU A 205 -0.89 -2.68 10.47
C LEU A 205 -0.88 -2.10 9.05
N ALA A 206 -1.56 -2.77 8.12
CA ALA A 206 -1.66 -2.41 6.70
C ALA A 206 -3.13 -2.29 6.25
N MET A 207 -3.98 -1.81 7.14
CA MET A 207 -5.45 -1.81 6.99
C MET A 207 -6.00 -0.73 6.06
N GLY A 208 -5.15 0.10 5.46
CA GLY A 208 -5.55 1.22 4.62
C GLY A 208 -5.97 2.46 5.43
N GLY A 209 -6.84 3.27 4.86
CA GLY A 209 -7.29 4.52 5.47
C GLY A 209 -8.58 4.38 6.30
N ILE A 210 -8.96 5.48 6.95
CA ILE A 210 -10.14 5.57 7.82
C ILE A 210 -11.48 5.71 7.06
N ASN A 211 -11.45 5.72 5.72
CA ASN A 211 -12.64 6.00 4.87
C ASN A 211 -13.78 4.98 5.06
N GLY A 212 -13.49 3.81 5.60
CA GLY A 212 -14.48 2.81 5.97
C GLY A 212 -15.34 3.17 7.17
N SER A 213 -14.92 4.15 7.97
CA SER A 213 -15.64 4.62 9.16
C SER A 213 -16.07 6.07 9.03
N HIS A 214 -17.37 6.30 8.91
CA HIS A 214 -17.94 7.66 8.91
C HIS A 214 -17.65 8.42 10.20
N ALA A 215 -17.59 7.73 11.33
CA ALA A 215 -17.29 8.32 12.63
C ALA A 215 -15.84 8.83 12.68
N GLU A 216 -14.89 7.99 12.27
CA GLU A 216 -13.47 8.35 12.22
C GLU A 216 -13.19 9.45 11.20
N CYS A 217 -13.80 9.37 10.02
CA CYS A 217 -13.69 10.44 9.04
C CYS A 217 -14.20 11.76 9.61
N ARG A 218 -15.34 11.75 10.28
CA ARG A 218 -15.93 12.94 10.86
C ARG A 218 -15.07 13.53 11.99
N ALA A 219 -14.50 12.68 12.84
CA ALA A 219 -13.61 13.09 13.91
C ALA A 219 -12.31 13.74 13.43
N ASN A 220 -11.84 13.34 12.23
CA ASN A 220 -10.58 13.81 11.63
C ASN A 220 -10.80 14.76 10.44
N TRP A 221 -12.05 15.18 10.15
CA TRP A 221 -12.36 16.06 9.02
C TRP A 221 -11.99 17.51 9.33
N PRO A 222 -11.41 18.25 8.39
CA PRO A 222 -11.13 19.66 8.56
C PRO A 222 -12.40 20.45 8.93
N GLN A 223 -12.32 21.26 9.99
CA GLN A 223 -13.49 21.98 10.53
C GLN A 223 -14.03 23.06 9.59
N ASP A 224 -13.20 23.56 8.70
CA ASP A 224 -13.51 24.58 7.70
C ASP A 224 -14.19 24.03 6.44
N ARG A 225 -14.37 22.70 6.34
CA ARG A 225 -14.92 22.05 5.14
C ARG A 225 -16.12 21.15 5.48
N PRO A 226 -17.18 21.18 4.64
CA PRO A 226 -18.30 20.27 4.83
C PRO A 226 -17.86 18.83 4.57
N ILE A 227 -18.20 17.92 5.48
CA ILE A 227 -17.96 16.50 5.25
C ILE A 227 -18.95 15.96 4.19
N PRO A 228 -18.50 15.14 3.23
CA PRO A 228 -19.39 14.50 2.26
C PRO A 228 -20.43 13.62 2.95
N ALA A 229 -21.67 13.64 2.45
CA ALA A 229 -22.75 12.81 2.96
C ALA A 229 -22.49 11.30 2.74
N ARG A 230 -21.67 10.97 1.74
CA ARG A 230 -21.27 9.59 1.42
C ARG A 230 -19.77 9.57 1.18
N LEU A 231 -19.10 8.59 1.76
CA LEU A 231 -17.70 8.27 1.52
C LEU A 231 -17.62 6.95 0.77
N LEU A 232 -16.72 6.86 -0.18
CA LEU A 232 -16.41 5.57 -0.82
C LEU A 232 -15.55 4.77 0.15
N ASN A 233 -16.05 3.62 0.54
CA ASN A 233 -15.34 2.74 1.45
C ASN A 233 -14.17 2.06 0.74
N GLY A 234 -13.09 1.90 1.50
CA GLY A 234 -11.99 1.02 1.19
C GLY A 234 -12.26 -0.40 1.67
#